data_0be7f8d5b0fc265f5f337a6ad605fd03
#
_entry.id   0be7f8d5b0fc265f5f337a6ad605fd03
#
_cell.length_a   1.000
_cell.length_b   1.000
_cell.length_c   1.000
_cell.angle_alpha   90.00
_cell.angle_beta   90.00
_cell.angle_gamma   90.00
#
_symmetry.space_group_name_H-M   'P 1'
#
loop_
_entity.id
_entity.type
_entity.pdbx_description
1 polymer ?
#
loop_
_entity_poly.entity_id
_entity_poly.type
_entity_poly.pdbx_seq_one_letter_code
_entity_poly.pdbx_strand_id
1 'polypeptide(L)'
;MKTNTWPPISLVPALALAGSPVQAAAGPAIPLPAEDRAAIEQYLGKGVVGEPVPAPAVVDTVDYLAARPGSRGFRMVAGPGQGKTELHKLTQLKQQGGDTTWEYDVGGRMIGFVTGKANGDFVVNGVTDIEAAAITRYSPPEPFMLQGLAPGDVRRERLSLKVFDLGNPQEQTHEGYMDVDYRYVGAYKVKVPAGSFEAVLVKWTFKGKVGPASIDDTQYRFFAPRVGMVAAVEQLDVSAMLVYNRHKKTAKVLAVKPK
;
A
#
# COMPACT_ATOMS: atom_id res chain seq x y z
N MET A 1 -38.86 46.19 50.40
CA MET A 1 -37.72 45.28 50.39
C MET A 1 -38.23 43.89 50.10
N LYS A 2 -37.98 43.38 48.85
CA LYS A 2 -38.30 41.98 48.48
C LYS A 2 -36.97 41.31 48.24
N THR A 3 -36.62 40.35 49.08
CA THR A 3 -35.44 39.52 49.00
C THR A 3 -35.72 38.38 48.02
N ASN A 4 -35.03 38.36 46.87
CA ASN A 4 -35.01 37.25 45.93
C ASN A 4 -33.99 36.21 46.42
N THR A 5 -34.46 35.06 46.86
CA THR A 5 -33.64 33.87 47.14
C THR A 5 -33.62 32.97 45.91
N TRP A 6 -32.42 32.75 45.35
CA TRP A 6 -32.17 31.79 44.28
C TRP A 6 -31.94 30.39 44.84
N PRO A 7 -32.49 29.31 44.25
CA PRO A 7 -32.20 27.95 44.71
C PRO A 7 -30.81 27.48 44.32
N PRO A 8 -30.21 26.55 45.06
CA PRO A 8 -28.88 26.06 44.79
C PRO A 8 -28.83 25.18 43.53
N ILE A 9 -27.83 25.42 42.66
CA ILE A 9 -27.54 24.62 41.47
C ILE A 9 -26.88 23.31 41.93
N SER A 10 -27.58 22.19 41.76
CA SER A 10 -27.00 20.86 41.95
C SER A 10 -26.04 20.52 40.80
N LEU A 11 -24.73 20.44 41.08
CA LEU A 11 -23.76 19.87 40.16
C LEU A 11 -23.98 18.34 40.10
N VAL A 12 -24.41 17.86 38.93
CA VAL A 12 -24.37 16.43 38.58
C VAL A 12 -22.97 16.12 38.08
N PRO A 13 -22.22 15.17 38.66
CA PRO A 13 -20.92 14.80 38.13
C PRO A 13 -21.12 14.06 36.80
N ALA A 14 -20.56 14.60 35.72
CA ALA A 14 -20.45 13.90 34.43
C ALA A 14 -19.54 12.69 34.58
N LEU A 15 -20.11 11.48 34.54
CA LEU A 15 -19.37 10.24 34.43
C LEU A 15 -18.70 10.23 33.05
N ALA A 16 -17.40 10.50 33.00
CA ALA A 16 -16.59 10.28 31.83
C ALA A 16 -16.45 8.75 31.61
N LEU A 17 -17.23 8.21 30.68
CA LEU A 17 -17.02 6.87 30.15
C LEU A 17 -15.71 6.91 29.37
N ALA A 18 -14.61 6.51 30.04
CA ALA A 18 -13.36 6.20 29.38
C ALA A 18 -13.60 4.95 28.50
N GLY A 19 -13.89 5.19 27.22
CA GLY A 19 -13.94 4.13 26.21
C GLY A 19 -12.56 3.50 26.13
N SER A 20 -12.41 2.25 26.60
CA SER A 20 -11.22 1.46 26.37
C SER A 20 -11.01 1.34 24.86
N PRO A 21 -9.78 1.52 24.33
CA PRO A 21 -9.53 1.26 22.92
C PRO A 21 -9.90 -0.20 22.63
N VAL A 22 -10.78 -0.41 21.66
CA VAL A 22 -11.09 -1.74 21.13
C VAL A 22 -9.79 -2.27 20.52
N GLN A 23 -9.08 -3.07 21.28
CA GLN A 23 -7.90 -3.76 20.81
C GLN A 23 -8.41 -4.86 19.88
N ALA A 24 -8.14 -4.73 18.57
CA ALA A 24 -8.48 -5.76 17.60
C ALA A 24 -7.91 -7.09 18.10
N ALA A 25 -8.75 -8.12 18.19
CA ALA A 25 -8.32 -9.44 18.64
C ALA A 25 -7.18 -9.92 17.72
N ALA A 26 -6.04 -10.28 18.31
CA ALA A 26 -4.94 -10.83 17.58
C ALA A 26 -5.39 -12.15 16.92
N GLY A 27 -5.36 -12.21 15.59
CA GLY A 27 -5.65 -13.42 14.84
C GLY A 27 -4.55 -14.47 14.98
N PRO A 28 -4.70 -15.63 14.32
CA PRO A 28 -3.68 -16.67 14.36
C PRO A 28 -2.37 -16.24 13.70
N ALA A 29 -1.25 -16.81 14.13
CA ALA A 29 0.01 -16.72 13.40
C ALA A 29 -0.05 -17.68 12.20
N ILE A 30 -0.04 -17.12 10.97
CA ILE A 30 -0.18 -17.90 9.74
C ILE A 30 1.22 -18.14 9.14
N PRO A 31 1.64 -19.41 8.95
CA PRO A 31 2.90 -19.70 8.29
C PRO A 31 2.96 -19.12 6.89
N LEU A 32 4.10 -18.53 6.52
CA LEU A 32 4.31 -18.01 5.16
C LEU A 32 4.34 -19.20 4.18
N PRO A 33 3.48 -19.22 3.13
CA PRO A 33 3.49 -20.30 2.14
C PRO A 33 4.90 -20.49 1.54
N ALA A 34 5.29 -21.74 1.31
CA ALA A 34 6.66 -22.07 0.90
C ALA A 34 7.06 -21.39 -0.43
N GLU A 35 6.13 -21.33 -1.38
CA GLU A 35 6.35 -20.63 -2.67
C GLU A 35 6.57 -19.13 -2.49
N ASP A 36 5.75 -18.48 -1.65
CA ASP A 36 5.88 -17.04 -1.36
C ASP A 36 7.19 -16.76 -0.61
N ARG A 37 7.55 -17.63 0.34
CA ARG A 37 8.84 -17.54 1.06
C ARG A 37 10.01 -17.62 0.10
N ALA A 38 10.03 -18.60 -0.81
CA ALA A 38 11.09 -18.76 -1.79
C ALA A 38 11.21 -17.52 -2.71
N ALA A 39 10.07 -17.02 -3.22
CA ALA A 39 10.03 -15.83 -4.07
C ALA A 39 10.53 -14.58 -3.33
N ILE A 40 10.16 -14.39 -2.08
CA ILE A 40 10.59 -13.25 -1.26
C ILE A 40 12.07 -13.35 -0.92
N GLU A 41 12.55 -14.51 -0.43
CA GLU A 41 13.94 -14.71 -0.01
C GLU A 41 14.93 -14.64 -1.18
N GLN A 42 14.50 -14.99 -2.40
CA GLN A 42 15.30 -14.86 -3.61
C GLN A 42 15.78 -13.42 -3.83
N TYR A 43 14.98 -12.43 -3.49
CA TYR A 43 15.27 -11.02 -3.79
C TYR A 43 15.58 -10.18 -2.54
N LEU A 44 14.92 -10.44 -1.41
CA LEU A 44 15.23 -9.73 -0.15
C LEU A 44 16.42 -10.35 0.59
N GLY A 45 16.72 -11.62 0.33
CA GLY A 45 17.70 -12.40 1.10
C GLY A 45 17.08 -13.13 2.28
N LYS A 46 17.74 -14.24 2.68
CA LYS A 46 17.32 -15.03 3.85
C LYS A 46 17.43 -14.23 5.14
N GLY A 47 16.46 -14.42 6.04
CA GLY A 47 16.45 -13.79 7.36
C GLY A 47 15.89 -12.37 7.41
N VAL A 48 15.52 -11.76 6.27
CA VAL A 48 14.77 -10.49 6.26
C VAL A 48 13.35 -10.72 6.77
N VAL A 49 12.67 -11.77 6.27
CA VAL A 49 11.35 -12.19 6.75
C VAL A 49 11.53 -13.38 7.69
N GLY A 50 11.21 -13.19 8.94
CA GLY A 50 11.34 -14.17 10.02
C GLY A 50 10.08 -15.00 10.24
N GLU A 51 9.83 -15.29 11.50
CA GLU A 51 8.71 -16.11 11.97
C GLU A 51 7.36 -15.38 11.82
N PRO A 52 6.27 -16.13 11.66
CA PRO A 52 4.93 -15.57 11.70
C PRO A 52 4.62 -15.03 13.11
N VAL A 53 3.85 -13.96 13.15
CA VAL A 53 3.29 -13.37 14.36
C VAL A 53 1.77 -13.36 14.29
N PRO A 54 1.05 -13.20 15.41
CA PRO A 54 -0.40 -13.03 15.41
C PRO A 54 -0.80 -11.93 14.42
N ALA A 55 -1.62 -12.29 13.43
CA ALA A 55 -1.99 -11.41 12.35
C ALA A 55 -3.32 -10.69 12.69
N PRO A 56 -3.33 -9.36 12.93
CA PRO A 56 -4.55 -8.60 13.22
C PRO A 56 -5.35 -8.36 11.94
N ALA A 57 -6.66 -8.12 12.07
CA ALA A 57 -7.39 -7.49 10.98
C ALA A 57 -6.88 -6.06 10.72
N VAL A 58 -6.89 -5.62 9.46
CA VAL A 58 -6.51 -4.25 9.08
C VAL A 58 -7.67 -3.30 9.40
N VAL A 59 -7.73 -2.83 10.64
CA VAL A 59 -8.80 -1.94 11.12
C VAL A 59 -8.44 -0.46 11.02
N ASP A 60 -7.18 -0.12 10.75
CA ASP A 60 -6.68 1.25 10.56
C ASP A 60 -5.68 1.28 9.40
N THR A 61 -6.19 1.48 8.20
CA THR A 61 -5.38 1.55 6.97
C THR A 61 -4.45 2.77 6.96
N VAL A 62 -4.86 3.89 7.59
CA VAL A 62 -4.04 5.10 7.73
C VAL A 62 -2.77 4.79 8.51
N ASP A 63 -2.89 4.00 9.59
CA ASP A 63 -1.77 3.60 10.43
C ASP A 63 -0.80 2.67 9.67
N TYR A 64 -1.35 1.66 8.95
CA TYR A 64 -0.52 0.74 8.15
C TYR A 64 0.17 1.40 6.97
N LEU A 65 -0.43 2.37 6.32
CA LEU A 65 0.21 3.15 5.24
C LEU A 65 1.09 4.27 5.78
N ALA A 66 0.95 4.60 7.08
CA ALA A 66 1.47 5.81 7.68
C ALA A 66 1.17 7.04 6.79
N ALA A 67 -0.13 7.18 6.43
CA ALA A 67 -0.63 8.14 5.45
C ALA A 67 -0.54 9.58 6.00
N ARG A 68 0.68 10.12 5.93
CA ARG A 68 1.03 11.50 6.30
C ARG A 68 2.06 12.05 5.32
N PRO A 69 2.04 13.37 5.05
CA PRO A 69 3.04 13.99 4.18
C PRO A 69 4.45 13.70 4.67
N GLY A 70 5.36 13.39 3.76
CA GLY A 70 6.75 13.12 4.10
C GLY A 70 7.45 12.22 3.11
N SER A 71 8.72 11.94 3.39
CA SER A 71 9.57 11.10 2.54
C SER A 71 10.16 9.94 3.31
N ARG A 72 10.34 8.81 2.62
CA ARG A 72 10.95 7.58 3.15
C ARG A 72 12.02 7.08 2.19
N GLY A 73 13.20 6.76 2.73
CA GLY A 73 14.29 6.19 1.95
C GLY A 73 14.24 4.67 1.98
N PHE A 74 14.28 4.06 0.81
CA PHE A 74 14.35 2.61 0.64
C PHE A 74 15.67 2.23 -0.01
N ARG A 75 16.41 1.30 0.59
CA ARG A 75 17.57 0.71 -0.03
C ARG A 75 17.10 -0.35 -1.03
N MET A 76 17.51 -0.21 -2.28
CA MET A 76 17.31 -1.23 -3.31
C MET A 76 18.25 -2.40 -3.04
N VAL A 77 17.71 -3.60 -2.85
CA VAL A 77 18.49 -4.82 -2.54
C VAL A 77 18.55 -5.76 -3.73
N ALA A 78 17.64 -5.60 -4.70
CA ALA A 78 17.68 -6.31 -5.97
C ALA A 78 17.12 -5.43 -7.11
N GLY A 79 17.55 -5.73 -8.35
CA GLY A 79 17.09 -5.07 -9.57
C GLY A 79 17.78 -3.76 -9.90
N PRO A 80 17.22 -2.96 -10.82
CA PRO A 80 17.77 -1.67 -11.21
C PRO A 80 17.97 -0.76 -9.99
N GLY A 81 19.16 -0.15 -9.88
CA GLY A 81 19.51 0.70 -8.74
C GLY A 81 19.91 -0.07 -7.48
N GLN A 82 20.20 -1.38 -7.56
CA GLN A 82 20.71 -2.14 -6.41
C GLN A 82 21.87 -1.42 -5.71
N GLY A 83 21.81 -1.37 -4.39
CA GLY A 83 22.78 -0.66 -3.54
C GLY A 83 22.46 0.83 -3.36
N LYS A 84 21.61 1.43 -4.20
CA LYS A 84 21.20 2.85 -4.08
C LYS A 84 19.99 3.00 -3.15
N THR A 85 19.77 4.23 -2.69
CA THR A 85 18.55 4.63 -1.98
C THR A 85 17.56 5.24 -2.95
N GLU A 86 16.33 4.71 -2.95
CA GLU A 86 15.18 5.26 -3.65
C GLU A 86 14.33 6.04 -2.64
N LEU A 87 14.01 7.28 -2.95
CA LEU A 87 13.19 8.13 -2.09
C LEU A 87 11.72 8.01 -2.52
N HIS A 88 10.86 7.62 -1.58
CA HIS A 88 9.42 7.65 -1.77
C HIS A 88 8.85 8.86 -1.03
N LYS A 89 8.05 9.67 -1.71
CA LYS A 89 7.41 10.87 -1.13
C LYS A 89 5.90 10.75 -1.20
N LEU A 90 5.23 11.05 -0.10
CA LEU A 90 3.78 11.16 -0.01
C LEU A 90 3.41 12.61 0.20
N THR A 91 2.57 13.15 -0.69
CA THR A 91 2.08 14.53 -0.65
C THR A 91 0.55 14.51 -0.62
N GLN A 92 -0.06 15.15 0.35
CA GLN A 92 -1.51 15.32 0.39
C GLN A 92 -1.91 16.40 -0.61
N LEU A 93 -2.78 16.08 -1.56
CA LEU A 93 -3.25 17.01 -2.59
C LEU A 93 -4.55 17.68 -2.20
N LYS A 94 -5.56 16.91 -1.78
CA LYS A 94 -6.91 17.40 -1.55
C LYS A 94 -7.63 16.55 -0.51
N GLN A 95 -8.52 17.20 0.25
CA GLN A 95 -9.50 16.53 1.11
C GLN A 95 -10.89 17.04 0.75
N GLN A 96 -11.85 16.17 0.46
CA GLN A 96 -13.21 16.54 0.09
C GLN A 96 -14.18 15.39 0.40
N GLY A 97 -15.30 15.70 1.09
CA GLY A 97 -16.38 14.72 1.34
C GLY A 97 -15.95 13.50 2.16
N GLY A 98 -14.90 13.63 3.00
CA GLY A 98 -14.34 12.52 3.76
C GLY A 98 -13.23 11.75 3.01
N ASP A 99 -13.11 11.91 1.69
CA ASP A 99 -12.02 11.34 0.89
C ASP A 99 -10.78 12.24 0.93
N THR A 100 -9.60 11.64 0.99
CA THR A 100 -8.31 12.35 0.92
C THR A 100 -7.50 11.82 -0.26
N THR A 101 -7.09 12.71 -1.16
CA THR A 101 -6.26 12.36 -2.33
C THR A 101 -4.79 12.65 -2.05
N TRP A 102 -3.95 11.72 -2.42
CA TRP A 102 -2.50 11.74 -2.25
C TRP A 102 -1.78 11.53 -3.57
N GLU A 103 -0.63 12.18 -3.69
CA GLU A 103 0.38 11.86 -4.67
C GLU A 103 1.48 11.03 -3.99
N TYR A 104 1.80 9.87 -4.57
CA TYR A 104 2.84 8.97 -4.10
C TYR A 104 3.94 8.86 -5.15
N ASP A 105 4.98 9.66 -4.98
CA ASP A 105 6.16 9.67 -5.85
C ASP A 105 7.14 8.57 -5.45
N VAL A 106 7.51 7.72 -6.40
CA VAL A 106 8.44 6.62 -6.25
C VAL A 106 9.74 6.95 -7.02
N GLY A 107 10.64 7.64 -6.35
CA GLY A 107 11.97 7.94 -6.88
C GLY A 107 11.99 8.85 -8.10
N GLY A 108 10.98 9.69 -8.31
CA GLY A 108 10.84 10.56 -9.47
C GLY A 108 10.57 9.83 -10.80
N ARG A 109 10.32 8.51 -10.74
CA ARG A 109 10.11 7.68 -11.94
C ARG A 109 8.67 7.26 -12.13
N MET A 110 7.93 7.10 -11.04
CA MET A 110 6.53 6.74 -11.04
C MET A 110 5.79 7.57 -10.00
N ILE A 111 4.62 8.09 -10.38
CA ILE A 111 3.74 8.86 -9.50
C ILE A 111 2.39 8.15 -9.44
N GLY A 112 2.03 7.63 -8.27
CA GLY A 112 0.71 7.05 -8.02
C GLY A 112 -0.26 8.11 -7.47
N PHE A 113 -1.51 8.10 -7.96
CA PHE A 113 -2.59 8.93 -7.41
C PHE A 113 -3.49 8.05 -6.54
N VAL A 114 -3.38 8.23 -5.23
CA VAL A 114 -4.01 7.40 -4.22
C VAL A 114 -5.14 8.16 -3.56
N THR A 115 -6.29 7.51 -3.34
CA THR A 115 -7.40 8.08 -2.57
C THR A 115 -7.62 7.22 -1.32
N GLY A 116 -7.51 7.86 -0.15
CA GLY A 116 -8.07 7.34 1.10
C GLY A 116 -9.55 7.69 1.14
N LYS A 117 -10.40 6.67 1.12
CA LYS A 117 -11.86 6.79 1.11
C LYS A 117 -12.41 7.01 2.50
N ALA A 118 -13.59 7.62 2.60
CA ALA A 118 -14.29 7.82 3.86
C ALA A 118 -14.58 6.52 4.64
N ASN A 119 -14.70 5.37 3.93
CA ASN A 119 -14.87 4.05 4.54
C ASN A 119 -13.55 3.43 5.06
N GLY A 120 -12.44 4.13 4.92
CA GLY A 120 -11.10 3.67 5.33
C GLY A 120 -10.30 2.94 4.26
N ASP A 121 -10.86 2.61 3.10
CA ASP A 121 -10.10 1.99 2.01
C ASP A 121 -9.12 2.97 1.39
N PHE A 122 -7.94 2.50 1.01
CA PHE A 122 -7.04 3.21 0.12
C PHE A 122 -6.99 2.51 -1.23
N VAL A 123 -7.17 3.31 -2.29
CA VAL A 123 -7.21 2.83 -3.67
C VAL A 123 -6.33 3.71 -4.56
N VAL A 124 -5.77 3.12 -5.62
CA VAL A 124 -4.98 3.84 -6.64
C VAL A 124 -5.89 4.14 -7.83
N ASN A 125 -6.05 5.42 -8.17
CA ASN A 125 -6.87 5.84 -9.30
C ASN A 125 -6.13 5.75 -10.64
N GLY A 126 -4.80 5.76 -10.58
CA GLY A 126 -3.93 5.68 -11.73
C GLY A 126 -2.49 6.00 -11.38
N VAL A 127 -1.62 5.84 -12.34
CA VAL A 127 -0.19 6.10 -12.22
C VAL A 127 0.33 6.88 -13.41
N THR A 128 1.35 7.70 -13.19
CA THR A 128 2.19 8.29 -14.23
C THR A 128 3.53 7.57 -14.20
N ASP A 129 3.91 6.90 -15.27
CA ASP A 129 5.24 6.33 -15.48
C ASP A 129 6.05 7.33 -16.32
N ILE A 130 7.03 7.98 -15.68
CA ILE A 130 7.86 9.00 -16.32
C ILE A 130 8.81 8.38 -17.34
N GLU A 131 9.33 7.16 -17.05
CA GLU A 131 10.26 6.45 -17.94
C GLU A 131 9.56 5.97 -19.22
N ALA A 132 8.29 5.53 -19.08
CA ALA A 132 7.47 5.10 -20.21
C ALA A 132 6.73 6.27 -20.91
N ALA A 133 6.84 7.50 -20.38
CA ALA A 133 6.09 8.68 -20.82
C ALA A 133 4.58 8.42 -20.91
N ALA A 134 3.99 7.72 -19.93
CA ALA A 134 2.62 7.25 -19.96
C ALA A 134 1.85 7.59 -18.68
N ILE A 135 0.55 7.89 -18.85
CA ILE A 135 -0.40 8.04 -17.76
C ILE A 135 -1.41 6.90 -17.88
N THR A 136 -1.53 6.05 -16.86
CA THR A 136 -2.53 4.99 -16.80
C THR A 136 -3.61 5.36 -15.79
N ARG A 137 -4.88 5.28 -16.19
CA ARG A 137 -6.06 5.47 -15.34
C ARG A 137 -6.78 4.15 -15.16
N TYR A 138 -7.25 3.89 -13.93
CA TYR A 138 -7.92 2.64 -13.52
C TYR A 138 -9.42 2.87 -13.28
N SER A 139 -10.24 1.94 -13.73
CA SER A 139 -11.68 1.93 -13.46
C SER A 139 -12.19 0.48 -13.27
N PRO A 140 -12.70 0.08 -12.09
CA PRO A 140 -12.63 0.82 -10.84
C PRO A 140 -11.18 1.10 -10.38
N PRO A 141 -10.95 1.95 -9.37
CA PRO A 141 -9.62 2.15 -8.80
C PRO A 141 -9.03 0.85 -8.23
N GLU A 142 -7.71 0.68 -8.36
CA GLU A 142 -6.98 -0.50 -7.87
C GLU A 142 -6.95 -0.54 -6.33
N PRO A 143 -7.24 -1.68 -5.68
CA PRO A 143 -7.07 -1.85 -4.25
C PRO A 143 -5.60 -1.65 -3.82
N PHE A 144 -5.37 -0.78 -2.82
CA PHE A 144 -4.02 -0.54 -2.29
C PHE A 144 -3.90 -0.98 -0.82
N MET A 145 -4.85 -0.61 0.03
CA MET A 145 -4.99 -1.12 1.39
C MET A 145 -6.47 -1.04 1.76
N LEU A 146 -7.07 -2.16 2.09
CA LEU A 146 -8.50 -2.26 2.34
C LEU A 146 -8.81 -2.39 3.82
N GLN A 147 -9.78 -1.60 4.27
CA GLN A 147 -10.29 -1.62 5.63
C GLN A 147 -10.99 -2.95 5.94
N GLY A 148 -10.75 -3.48 7.12
CA GLY A 148 -11.43 -4.67 7.63
C GLY A 148 -10.91 -6.00 7.07
N LEU A 149 -9.84 -6.01 6.25
CA LEU A 149 -9.25 -7.27 5.78
C LEU A 149 -8.73 -8.10 6.94
N ALA A 150 -9.14 -9.35 6.98
CA ALA A 150 -8.65 -10.37 7.89
C ALA A 150 -7.55 -11.23 7.20
N PRO A 151 -6.66 -11.87 7.99
CA PRO A 151 -5.66 -12.76 7.46
C PRO A 151 -6.28 -13.90 6.64
N GLY A 152 -5.76 -14.12 5.43
CA GLY A 152 -6.27 -15.10 4.48
C GLY A 152 -7.30 -14.55 3.49
N ASP A 153 -7.88 -13.37 3.75
CA ASP A 153 -8.83 -12.74 2.82
C ASP A 153 -8.22 -12.47 1.46
N VAL A 154 -9.06 -12.63 0.42
CA VAL A 154 -8.73 -12.31 -0.96
C VAL A 154 -9.82 -11.42 -1.55
N ARG A 155 -9.42 -10.30 -2.14
CA ARG A 155 -10.27 -9.47 -2.98
C ARG A 155 -9.85 -9.64 -4.43
N ARG A 156 -10.82 -9.78 -5.32
CA ARG A 156 -10.61 -9.90 -6.76
C ARG A 156 -11.34 -8.79 -7.47
N GLU A 157 -10.61 -8.07 -8.31
CA GLU A 157 -11.14 -6.97 -9.09
C GLU A 157 -10.66 -7.09 -10.53
N ARG A 158 -11.54 -6.71 -11.47
CA ARG A 158 -11.13 -6.45 -12.85
C ARG A 158 -11.15 -4.97 -13.10
N LEU A 159 -9.99 -4.43 -13.45
CA LEU A 159 -9.81 -3.03 -13.77
C LEU A 159 -9.80 -2.83 -15.28
N SER A 160 -10.54 -1.85 -15.77
CA SER A 160 -10.32 -1.27 -17.09
C SER A 160 -9.18 -0.27 -17.03
N LEU A 161 -8.30 -0.32 -18.00
CA LEU A 161 -7.11 0.52 -18.11
C LEU A 161 -7.23 1.43 -19.34
N LYS A 162 -6.98 2.73 -19.15
CA LYS A 162 -6.79 3.68 -20.25
C LYS A 162 -5.41 4.32 -20.10
N VAL A 163 -4.62 4.21 -21.16
CA VAL A 163 -3.26 4.76 -21.20
C VAL A 163 -3.23 5.97 -22.10
N PHE A 164 -2.65 7.06 -21.61
CA PHE A 164 -2.52 8.34 -22.29
C PHE A 164 -1.04 8.70 -22.43
N ASP A 165 -0.72 9.48 -23.46
CA ASP A 165 0.61 10.06 -23.61
C ASP A 165 0.87 11.12 -22.54
N LEU A 166 2.06 11.10 -21.91
CA LEU A 166 2.41 12.04 -20.85
C LEU A 166 2.57 13.48 -21.41
N GLY A 167 3.08 13.61 -22.63
CA GLY A 167 3.25 14.89 -23.30
C GLY A 167 1.93 15.47 -23.82
N ASN A 168 0.93 14.60 -24.07
CA ASN A 168 -0.43 15.00 -24.47
C ASN A 168 -1.48 14.18 -23.67
N PRO A 169 -1.82 14.57 -22.42
CA PRO A 169 -2.70 13.83 -21.55
C PRO A 169 -4.16 13.65 -22.01
N GLN A 170 -4.53 14.23 -23.14
CA GLN A 170 -5.83 14.03 -23.80
C GLN A 170 -5.77 12.93 -24.87
N GLU A 171 -4.59 12.53 -25.31
CA GLU A 171 -4.38 11.48 -26.30
C GLU A 171 -4.34 10.12 -25.65
N GLN A 172 -5.42 9.33 -25.83
CA GLN A 172 -5.44 7.94 -25.41
C GLN A 172 -4.66 7.11 -26.42
N THR A 173 -3.55 6.47 -25.97
CA THR A 173 -2.69 5.65 -26.82
C THR A 173 -3.10 4.18 -26.80
N HIS A 174 -3.54 3.69 -25.64
CA HIS A 174 -3.93 2.28 -25.45
C HIS A 174 -5.07 2.17 -24.46
N GLU A 175 -5.74 1.00 -24.52
CA GLU A 175 -6.68 0.56 -23.49
C GLU A 175 -6.49 -0.92 -23.21
N GLY A 176 -7.07 -1.38 -22.11
CA GLY A 176 -6.95 -2.77 -21.73
C GLY A 176 -7.67 -3.08 -20.43
N TYR A 177 -7.29 -4.21 -19.86
CA TYR A 177 -7.82 -4.66 -18.58
C TYR A 177 -6.73 -5.34 -17.75
N MET A 178 -6.96 -5.41 -16.46
CA MET A 178 -6.11 -6.11 -15.51
C MET A 178 -6.98 -6.79 -14.45
N ASP A 179 -6.83 -8.10 -14.29
CA ASP A 179 -7.39 -8.85 -13.19
C ASP A 179 -6.41 -8.76 -12.00
N VAL A 180 -6.91 -8.36 -10.86
CA VAL A 180 -6.12 -8.15 -9.63
C VAL A 180 -6.62 -9.09 -8.55
N ASP A 181 -5.74 -9.95 -8.05
CA ASP A 181 -5.94 -10.66 -6.79
C ASP A 181 -5.16 -9.94 -5.69
N TYR A 182 -5.87 -9.37 -4.72
CA TYR A 182 -5.33 -8.71 -3.55
C TYR A 182 -5.54 -9.61 -2.34
N ARG A 183 -4.44 -10.10 -1.75
CA ARG A 183 -4.47 -11.07 -0.64
C ARG A 183 -3.73 -10.56 0.59
N TYR A 184 -4.38 -10.59 1.74
CA TYR A 184 -3.71 -10.49 3.03
C TYR A 184 -3.17 -11.87 3.43
N VAL A 185 -1.87 -12.09 3.36
CA VAL A 185 -1.23 -13.40 3.57
C VAL A 185 -1.10 -13.72 5.06
N GLY A 186 -0.67 -12.76 5.86
CA GLY A 186 -0.41 -12.93 7.29
C GLY A 186 0.50 -11.82 7.83
N ALA A 187 0.98 -11.96 9.06
CA ALA A 187 1.92 -11.03 9.67
C ALA A 187 3.21 -11.74 10.07
N TYR A 188 4.34 -11.04 9.92
CA TYR A 188 5.67 -11.62 10.10
C TYR A 188 6.62 -10.63 10.77
N LYS A 189 7.62 -11.15 11.49
CA LYS A 189 8.77 -10.33 11.90
C LYS A 189 9.61 -9.99 10.67
N VAL A 190 9.84 -8.71 10.42
CA VAL A 190 10.63 -8.21 9.28
C VAL A 190 11.81 -7.41 9.80
N LYS A 191 13.03 -7.85 9.46
CA LYS A 191 14.28 -7.21 9.87
C LYS A 191 14.92 -6.48 8.69
N VAL A 192 14.99 -5.16 8.79
CA VAL A 192 15.54 -4.26 7.75
C VAL A 192 16.51 -3.26 8.40
N PRO A 193 17.30 -2.48 7.64
CA PRO A 193 18.22 -1.50 8.21
C PRO A 193 17.56 -0.50 9.17
N ALA A 194 16.31 -0.13 8.94
CA ALA A 194 15.53 0.75 9.81
C ALA A 194 15.12 0.12 11.15
N GLY A 195 15.28 -1.19 11.33
CA GLY A 195 14.92 -1.91 12.56
C GLY A 195 14.20 -3.23 12.32
N SER A 196 13.61 -3.75 13.39
CA SER A 196 12.75 -4.95 13.33
C SER A 196 11.30 -4.54 13.57
N PHE A 197 10.38 -5.07 12.77
CA PHE A 197 8.97 -4.72 12.76
C PHE A 197 8.11 -5.97 12.71
N GLU A 198 6.96 -5.93 13.35
CA GLU A 198 5.86 -6.83 13.05
C GLU A 198 5.04 -6.19 11.91
N ALA A 199 5.02 -6.86 10.76
CA ALA A 199 4.45 -6.29 9.54
C ALA A 199 3.46 -7.26 8.90
N VAL A 200 2.32 -6.72 8.44
CA VAL A 200 1.36 -7.46 7.62
C VAL A 200 1.91 -7.60 6.21
N LEU A 201 1.77 -8.78 5.63
CA LEU A 201 2.11 -9.04 4.24
C LEU A 201 0.86 -9.01 3.39
N VAL A 202 0.85 -8.12 2.42
CA VAL A 202 -0.12 -8.11 1.33
C VAL A 202 0.57 -8.54 0.05
N LYS A 203 -0.07 -9.46 -0.68
CA LYS A 203 0.35 -9.94 -1.99
C LYS A 203 -0.64 -9.45 -3.03
N TRP A 204 -0.16 -8.85 -4.10
CA TRP A 204 -0.91 -8.55 -5.32
C TRP A 204 -0.47 -9.48 -6.42
N THR A 205 -1.40 -9.97 -7.20
CA THR A 205 -1.13 -10.65 -8.46
C THR A 205 -1.95 -9.97 -9.53
N PHE A 206 -1.29 -9.49 -10.58
CA PHE A 206 -1.91 -8.79 -11.69
C PHE A 206 -1.73 -9.60 -12.97
N LYS A 207 -2.82 -9.82 -13.68
CA LYS A 207 -2.80 -10.45 -15.02
C LYS A 207 -3.70 -9.68 -15.95
N GLY A 208 -3.16 -9.27 -17.11
CA GLY A 208 -3.94 -8.46 -18.00
C GLY A 208 -3.34 -8.24 -19.36
N LYS A 209 -3.98 -7.35 -20.11
CA LYS A 209 -3.56 -6.91 -21.45
C LYS A 209 -3.78 -5.41 -21.59
N VAL A 210 -2.80 -4.72 -22.18
CA VAL A 210 -2.88 -3.31 -22.52
C VAL A 210 -2.36 -3.12 -23.93
N GLY A 211 -3.26 -2.75 -24.86
CA GLY A 211 -2.93 -2.77 -26.28
C GLY A 211 -2.39 -4.16 -26.70
N PRO A 212 -1.22 -4.23 -27.34
CA PRO A 212 -0.60 -5.51 -27.74
C PRO A 212 0.13 -6.23 -26.61
N ALA A 213 0.31 -5.59 -25.44
CA ALA A 213 1.10 -6.14 -24.34
C ALA A 213 0.28 -7.00 -23.40
N SER A 214 0.85 -8.14 -22.97
CA SER A 214 0.39 -8.92 -21.83
C SER A 214 1.19 -8.56 -20.60
N ILE A 215 0.54 -8.49 -19.45
CA ILE A 215 1.12 -8.15 -18.15
C ILE A 215 0.90 -9.32 -17.21
N ASP A 216 1.98 -9.74 -16.53
CA ASP A 216 1.97 -10.62 -15.37
C ASP A 216 2.86 -9.99 -14.31
N ASP A 217 2.29 -9.62 -13.15
CA ASP A 217 3.03 -8.98 -12.07
C ASP A 217 2.63 -9.60 -10.72
N THR A 218 3.62 -9.88 -9.91
CA THR A 218 3.43 -10.31 -8.52
C THR A 218 4.19 -9.40 -7.59
N GLN A 219 3.49 -8.81 -6.64
CA GLN A 219 4.06 -7.90 -5.65
C GLN A 219 3.82 -8.41 -4.24
N TYR A 220 4.87 -8.34 -3.41
CA TYR A 220 4.83 -8.59 -1.98
C TYR A 220 5.20 -7.31 -1.25
N ARG A 221 4.33 -6.80 -0.40
CA ARG A 221 4.59 -5.58 0.38
C ARG A 221 4.30 -5.83 1.85
N PHE A 222 5.27 -5.47 2.69
CA PHE A 222 5.19 -5.59 4.13
C PHE A 222 4.92 -4.21 4.74
N PHE A 223 3.83 -4.09 5.49
CA PHE A 223 3.42 -2.84 6.13
C PHE A 223 3.42 -3.00 7.65
N ALA A 224 4.11 -2.10 8.35
CA ALA A 224 4.13 -2.04 9.80
C ALA A 224 3.33 -0.82 10.29
N PRO A 225 2.51 -0.97 11.36
CA PRO A 225 1.72 0.13 11.90
C PRO A 225 2.59 1.35 12.23
N ARG A 226 2.11 2.55 11.89
CA ARG A 226 2.75 3.86 12.09
C ARG A 226 4.07 4.08 11.34
N VAL A 227 4.54 3.08 10.62
CA VAL A 227 5.78 3.11 9.84
C VAL A 227 5.49 3.11 8.34
N GLY A 228 4.46 2.38 7.91
CA GLY A 228 4.15 2.18 6.51
C GLY A 228 4.89 0.97 5.95
N MET A 229 5.18 0.99 4.65
CA MET A 229 5.91 -0.08 3.98
C MET A 229 7.34 -0.20 4.54
N VAL A 230 7.73 -1.42 4.93
CA VAL A 230 9.08 -1.72 5.46
C VAL A 230 9.91 -2.57 4.50
N ALA A 231 9.28 -3.37 3.65
CA ALA A 231 9.94 -4.14 2.60
C ALA A 231 8.97 -4.39 1.44
N ALA A 232 9.50 -4.55 0.23
CA ALA A 232 8.73 -4.93 -0.95
C ALA A 232 9.56 -5.76 -1.92
N VAL A 233 8.88 -6.68 -2.63
CA VAL A 233 9.37 -7.40 -3.80
C VAL A 233 8.36 -7.20 -4.92
N GLU A 234 8.82 -6.95 -6.13
CA GLU A 234 8.02 -6.84 -7.35
C GLU A 234 8.63 -7.74 -8.43
N GLN A 235 7.81 -8.53 -9.08
CA GLN A 235 8.19 -9.41 -10.19
C GLN A 235 7.25 -9.12 -11.36
N LEU A 236 7.64 -8.17 -12.19
CA LEU A 236 6.89 -7.71 -13.34
C LEU A 236 7.44 -8.34 -14.62
N ASP A 237 6.57 -8.99 -15.37
CA ASP A 237 6.80 -9.51 -16.71
C ASP A 237 5.81 -8.85 -17.68
N VAL A 238 6.32 -8.07 -18.63
CA VAL A 238 5.53 -7.48 -19.72
C VAL A 238 6.05 -8.03 -21.03
N SER A 239 5.16 -8.56 -21.83
CA SER A 239 5.49 -9.08 -23.17
C SER A 239 4.53 -8.52 -24.22
N ALA A 240 5.06 -7.97 -25.30
CA ALA A 240 4.28 -7.51 -26.45
C ALA A 240 4.87 -8.11 -27.73
N MET A 241 4.13 -9.05 -28.35
CA MET A 241 4.41 -9.68 -29.64
C MET A 241 5.92 -9.66 -29.97
N LEU A 242 6.70 -10.60 -29.89
CA LEU A 242 8.10 -10.76 -30.34
C LEU A 242 9.03 -9.52 -30.31
N VAL A 243 8.51 -8.32 -30.05
CA VAL A 243 9.23 -7.04 -30.23
C VAL A 243 9.61 -6.36 -28.90
N TYR A 244 8.84 -6.57 -27.83
CA TYR A 244 9.09 -5.93 -26.53
C TYR A 244 8.86 -6.90 -25.38
N ASN A 245 9.95 -7.20 -24.66
CA ASN A 245 9.87 -7.98 -23.42
C ASN A 245 10.57 -7.19 -22.31
N ARG A 246 9.86 -6.92 -21.24
CA ARG A 246 10.41 -6.28 -20.02
C ARG A 246 10.24 -7.23 -18.85
N HIS A 247 11.36 -7.70 -18.32
CA HIS A 247 11.41 -8.47 -17.08
C HIS A 247 12.01 -7.61 -15.99
N LYS A 248 11.20 -7.13 -15.08
CA LYS A 248 11.66 -6.29 -13.97
C LYS A 248 11.45 -7.03 -12.66
N LYS A 249 12.54 -7.40 -12.00
CA LYS A 249 12.54 -8.00 -10.67
C LYS A 249 13.22 -7.00 -9.73
N THR A 250 12.48 -6.50 -8.75
CA THR A 250 13.00 -5.50 -7.81
C THR A 250 12.69 -5.89 -6.37
N ALA A 251 13.60 -5.54 -5.47
CA ALA A 251 13.33 -5.62 -4.04
C ALA A 251 13.93 -4.42 -3.32
N LYS A 252 13.22 -3.96 -2.30
CA LYS A 252 13.63 -2.82 -1.50
C LYS A 252 13.25 -3.01 -0.03
N VAL A 253 14.06 -2.39 0.85
CA VAL A 253 13.86 -2.41 2.29
C VAL A 253 13.97 -0.99 2.85
N LEU A 254 13.19 -0.69 3.89
CA LEU A 254 13.24 0.61 4.57
C LEU A 254 14.65 0.84 5.14
N ALA A 255 15.30 1.93 4.72
CA ALA A 255 16.69 2.22 5.07
C ALA A 255 16.82 2.91 6.43
N VAL A 256 15.90 3.84 6.75
CA VAL A 256 15.90 4.63 7.98
C VAL A 256 14.46 4.72 8.50
N LYS A 257 14.31 4.59 9.82
CA LYS A 257 12.98 4.74 10.45
C LYS A 257 12.46 6.16 10.21
N PRO A 258 11.21 6.33 9.75
CA PRO A 258 10.61 7.65 9.62
C PRO A 258 10.59 8.37 10.98
N LYS A 259 10.87 9.66 10.95
CA LYS A 259 10.78 10.52 12.15
C LYS A 259 9.33 10.86 12.47
#